data_29e921febb5c8c2d93090bdf5fdb8860
#
_entry.id   29e921febb5c8c2d93090bdf5fdb8860
#
_cell.length_a   1.000
_cell.length_b   1.000
_cell.length_c   1.000
_cell.angle_alpha   90.00
_cell.angle_beta   90.00
_cell.angle_gamma   90.00
#
_symmetry.space_group_name_H-M   'P 1'
#
loop_
_entity.id
_entity.type
_entity.pdbx_description
1 polymer ?
#
loop_
_entity_poly.entity_id
_entity_poly.type
_entity_poly.pdbx_seq_one_letter_code
_entity_poly.pdbx_strand_id
1 'polypeptide(L)'
;WLVDRHPEILPVGADGAVWQFGSRRHYDIASPVYREHCVRIADAMARRYGAHPAVIAWQTDNELGCHNTLPSYTRAALEGFRAWLAVRYGDIGALNRAWGNVFWSMEYRGFDEIELPRHTPTDANPAHLLDFRRYQSDEVARFHAAQVDAIRPHAPGRDVLHNFMGFF
;
A
#
# COMPACT_ATOMS: atom_id res chain seq x y z
N TRP A 1 10.68 -6.68 17.31
CA TRP A 1 9.60 -7.48 17.93
C TRP A 1 8.39 -7.63 17.00
N LEU A 2 8.07 -6.60 16.17
CA LEU A 2 6.89 -6.68 15.28
C LEU A 2 7.09 -7.76 14.21
N VAL A 3 8.23 -7.76 13.52
CA VAL A 3 8.59 -8.79 12.53
C VAL A 3 8.60 -10.19 13.12
N ASP A 4 9.06 -10.36 14.36
CA ASP A 4 9.10 -11.67 15.02
C ASP A 4 7.71 -12.25 15.28
N ARG A 5 6.72 -11.38 15.51
CA ARG A 5 5.33 -11.75 15.75
C ARG A 5 4.48 -11.78 14.48
N HIS A 6 4.85 -10.97 13.51
CA HIS A 6 4.13 -10.69 12.28
C HIS A 6 5.08 -10.69 11.08
N PRO A 7 5.70 -11.82 10.74
CA PRO A 7 6.63 -11.90 9.60
C PRO A 7 5.96 -11.56 8.26
N GLU A 8 4.64 -11.66 8.19
CA GLU A 8 3.83 -11.31 7.01
C GLU A 8 3.85 -9.81 6.67
N ILE A 9 4.37 -8.95 7.56
CA ILE A 9 4.55 -7.52 7.25
C ILE A 9 5.79 -7.24 6.39
N LEU A 10 6.66 -8.23 6.19
CA LEU A 10 7.85 -8.03 5.36
C LEU A 10 7.47 -7.87 3.89
N PRO A 11 8.04 -6.90 3.18
CA PRO A 11 7.79 -6.70 1.75
C PRO A 11 8.26 -7.89 0.92
N VAL A 12 7.60 -8.10 -0.22
CA VAL A 12 7.97 -9.12 -1.20
C VAL A 12 8.27 -8.43 -2.52
N GLY A 13 9.42 -8.71 -3.09
CA GLY A 13 9.81 -8.21 -4.40
C GLY A 13 9.07 -8.88 -5.56
N ALA A 14 9.21 -8.33 -6.77
CA ALA A 14 8.60 -8.89 -7.97
C ALA A 14 9.13 -10.31 -8.28
N ASP A 15 10.35 -10.62 -7.88
CA ASP A 15 10.98 -11.94 -7.98
C ASP A 15 10.45 -12.96 -6.95
N GLY A 16 9.59 -12.52 -6.03
CA GLY A 16 9.07 -13.34 -4.94
C GLY A 16 9.98 -13.41 -3.71
N ALA A 17 11.13 -12.75 -3.72
CA ALA A 17 12.01 -12.71 -2.56
C ALA A 17 11.38 -11.89 -1.43
N VAL A 18 11.38 -12.45 -0.22
CA VAL A 18 10.99 -11.74 0.99
C VAL A 18 12.16 -10.87 1.45
N TRP A 19 11.92 -9.57 1.60
CA TRP A 19 12.93 -8.63 2.07
C TRP A 19 13.08 -8.75 3.58
N GLN A 20 14.32 -8.89 4.02
CA GLN A 20 14.62 -9.26 5.39
C GLN A 20 14.74 -8.04 6.32
N PHE A 21 14.50 -8.28 7.60
CA PHE A 21 14.91 -7.36 8.66
C PHE A 21 16.43 -7.14 8.65
N GLY A 22 16.87 -5.97 9.06
CA GLY A 22 18.30 -5.61 9.15
C GLY A 22 18.64 -4.27 8.49
N SER A 23 17.64 -3.63 7.88
CA SER A 23 17.71 -2.28 7.34
C SER A 23 16.44 -1.51 7.68
N ARG A 24 16.37 -0.23 7.33
CA ARG A 24 15.13 0.54 7.44
C ARG A 24 14.14 0.11 6.34
N ARG A 25 12.85 0.35 6.54
CA ARG A 25 11.75 0.13 5.58
C ARG A 25 11.48 -1.34 5.23
N HIS A 26 11.63 -2.21 6.21
CA HIS A 26 11.31 -3.63 6.12
C HIS A 26 9.84 -3.91 6.44
N TYR A 27 8.92 -3.16 5.85
CA TYR A 27 7.48 -3.31 6.10
C TYR A 27 6.66 -3.03 4.84
N ASP A 28 5.55 -3.74 4.72
CA ASP A 28 4.58 -3.55 3.65
C ASP A 28 3.41 -2.69 4.14
N ILE A 29 3.19 -1.54 3.49
CA ILE A 29 2.08 -0.64 3.81
C ILE A 29 0.70 -1.20 3.45
N ALA A 30 0.63 -2.22 2.59
CA ALA A 30 -0.60 -2.96 2.30
C ALA A 30 -1.01 -3.88 3.45
N SER A 31 -0.08 -4.21 4.37
CA SER A 31 -0.38 -5.06 5.52
C SER A 31 -1.37 -4.38 6.49
N PRO A 32 -2.54 -4.97 6.75
CA PRO A 32 -3.49 -4.43 7.73
C PRO A 32 -2.91 -4.42 9.14
N VAL A 33 -2.10 -5.43 9.50
CA VAL A 33 -1.42 -5.51 10.81
C VAL A 33 -0.45 -4.34 10.98
N TYR A 34 0.39 -4.07 9.98
CA TYR A 34 1.33 -2.95 10.05
C TYR A 34 0.59 -1.62 10.16
N ARG A 35 -0.45 -1.42 9.35
CA ARG A 35 -1.29 -0.22 9.36
C ARG A 35 -1.93 0.02 10.74
N GLU A 36 -2.50 -1.02 11.36
CA GLU A 36 -3.08 -0.92 12.71
C GLU A 36 -2.05 -0.43 13.73
N HIS A 37 -0.84 -0.98 13.71
CA HIS A 37 0.23 -0.54 14.61
C HIS A 37 0.66 0.91 14.36
N CYS A 38 0.71 1.36 13.10
CA CYS A 38 1.03 2.74 12.75
C CYS A 38 -0.05 3.72 13.24
N VAL A 39 -1.32 3.38 13.03
CA VAL A 39 -2.46 4.18 13.51
C VAL A 39 -2.44 4.27 15.04
N ARG A 40 -2.23 3.15 15.72
CA ARG A 40 -2.16 3.11 17.18
C ARG A 40 -1.06 3.99 17.77
N ILE A 41 0.15 3.98 17.17
CA ILE A 41 1.23 4.83 17.66
C ILE A 41 0.99 6.30 17.32
N ALA A 42 0.45 6.61 16.14
CA ALA A 42 0.10 7.97 15.74
C ALA A 42 -0.95 8.57 16.69
N ASP A 43 -2.02 7.82 17.00
CA ASP A 43 -3.05 8.22 17.96
C ASP A 43 -2.46 8.45 19.37
N ALA A 44 -1.66 7.51 19.89
CA ALA A 44 -1.06 7.62 21.21
C ALA A 44 -0.13 8.85 21.33
N MET A 45 0.69 9.10 20.33
CA MET A 45 1.56 10.28 20.29
C MET A 45 0.74 11.58 20.19
N ALA A 46 -0.28 11.61 19.33
CA ALA A 46 -1.12 12.78 19.17
C ALA A 46 -1.94 13.08 20.43
N ARG A 47 -2.48 12.09 21.10
CA ARG A 47 -3.13 12.26 22.44
C ARG A 47 -2.18 12.89 23.44
N ARG A 48 -0.92 12.48 23.46
CA ARG A 48 0.06 12.96 24.43
C ARG A 48 0.57 14.36 24.12
N TYR A 49 0.79 14.68 22.85
CA TYR A 49 1.54 15.86 22.44
C TYR A 49 0.77 16.81 21.51
N GLY A 50 -0.42 16.46 21.04
CA GLY A 50 -1.17 17.23 20.05
C GLY A 50 -1.46 18.68 20.45
N ALA A 51 -1.73 18.92 21.74
CA ALA A 51 -1.97 20.25 22.30
C ALA A 51 -0.70 20.94 22.82
N HIS A 52 0.48 20.27 22.80
CA HIS A 52 1.70 20.84 23.37
C HIS A 52 2.18 22.05 22.57
N PRO A 53 2.49 23.20 23.19
CA PRO A 53 2.77 24.44 22.49
C PRO A 53 4.05 24.38 21.63
N ALA A 54 5.01 23.53 21.95
CA ALA A 54 6.22 23.35 21.16
C ALA A 54 6.03 22.46 19.91
N VAL A 55 4.90 21.76 19.78
CA VAL A 55 4.57 20.97 18.58
C VAL A 55 3.88 21.89 17.58
N ILE A 56 4.56 22.23 16.52
CA ILE A 56 4.06 23.15 15.49
C ILE A 56 3.37 22.41 14.32
N ALA A 57 3.82 21.21 14.01
CA ALA A 57 3.30 20.39 12.91
C ALA A 57 3.55 18.89 13.19
N TRP A 58 2.90 18.03 12.41
CA TRP A 58 3.06 16.58 12.42
C TRP A 58 3.51 16.10 11.05
N GLN A 59 4.54 15.26 11.01
CA GLN A 59 4.91 14.53 9.81
C GLN A 59 4.54 13.07 9.97
N THR A 60 3.76 12.57 9.02
CA THR A 60 3.40 11.13 8.96
C THR A 60 4.49 10.39 8.21
N ASP A 61 5.04 9.35 8.83
CA ASP A 61 6.05 8.51 8.19
C ASP A 61 7.19 9.32 7.54
N ASN A 62 7.93 8.73 6.59
CA ASN A 62 8.99 9.39 5.85
C ASN A 62 9.14 8.78 4.46
N GLU A 63 9.09 9.56 3.39
CA GLU A 63 9.41 9.15 2.02
C GLU A 63 8.75 7.83 1.61
N LEU A 64 7.43 7.73 1.73
CA LEU A 64 6.68 6.53 1.36
C LEU A 64 6.99 6.13 -0.08
N GLY A 65 7.25 4.83 -0.28
CA GLY A 65 7.56 4.26 -1.60
C GLY A 65 9.04 4.29 -2.00
N CYS A 66 9.93 4.92 -1.23
CA CYS A 66 11.36 4.93 -1.56
C CYS A 66 12.03 3.56 -1.28
N HIS A 67 13.24 3.39 -1.82
CA HIS A 67 14.09 2.19 -1.66
C HIS A 67 13.45 0.89 -2.17
N ASN A 68 12.71 0.94 -3.27
CA ASN A 68 12.06 -0.22 -3.91
C ASN A 68 11.10 -0.98 -2.97
N THR A 69 10.53 -0.31 -1.97
CA THR A 69 9.52 -0.91 -1.09
C THR A 69 8.14 -0.98 -1.73
N LEU A 70 7.96 -0.30 -2.86
CA LEU A 70 6.80 -0.36 -3.74
C LEU A 70 7.25 -0.55 -5.20
N PRO A 71 6.47 -1.28 -6.00
CA PRO A 71 5.28 -2.02 -5.61
C PRO A 71 5.58 -3.22 -4.73
N SER A 72 4.71 -3.55 -3.76
CA SER A 72 4.80 -4.74 -2.94
C SER A 72 4.01 -5.89 -3.56
N TYR A 73 4.56 -7.11 -3.49
CA TYR A 73 3.98 -8.33 -4.05
C TYR A 73 3.58 -9.34 -2.96
N THR A 74 3.20 -8.86 -1.80
CA THR A 74 2.73 -9.66 -0.67
C THR A 74 1.32 -10.22 -0.91
N ARG A 75 0.91 -11.14 -0.06
CA ARG A 75 -0.47 -11.63 -0.02
C ARG A 75 -1.47 -10.52 0.29
N ALA A 76 -1.12 -9.62 1.22
CA ALA A 76 -1.96 -8.46 1.54
C ALA A 76 -2.14 -7.53 0.32
N ALA A 77 -1.06 -7.28 -0.44
CA ALA A 77 -1.15 -6.51 -1.66
C ALA A 77 -2.03 -7.17 -2.73
N LEU A 78 -1.96 -8.51 -2.87
CA LEU A 78 -2.82 -9.26 -3.79
C LEU A 78 -4.30 -9.12 -3.41
N GLU A 79 -4.64 -9.36 -2.15
CA GLU A 79 -6.02 -9.26 -1.67
C GLU A 79 -6.57 -7.85 -1.79
N GLY A 80 -5.76 -6.84 -1.43
CA GLY A 80 -6.10 -5.44 -1.60
C GLY A 80 -6.29 -5.04 -3.06
N PHE A 81 -5.44 -5.53 -3.96
CA PHE A 81 -5.56 -5.26 -5.39
C PHE A 81 -6.84 -5.85 -5.99
N ARG A 82 -7.18 -7.10 -5.67
CA ARG A 82 -8.44 -7.74 -6.09
C ARG A 82 -9.66 -6.96 -5.62
N ALA A 83 -9.67 -6.53 -4.36
CA ALA A 83 -10.74 -5.71 -3.81
C ALA A 83 -10.83 -4.33 -4.50
N TRP A 84 -9.69 -3.70 -4.78
CA TRP A 84 -9.62 -2.44 -5.50
C TRP A 84 -10.16 -2.56 -6.93
N LEU A 85 -9.81 -3.64 -7.64
CA LEU A 85 -10.34 -3.93 -8.97
C LEU A 85 -11.85 -4.14 -8.97
N ALA A 86 -12.36 -4.88 -7.98
CA ALA A 86 -13.80 -5.13 -7.84
C ALA A 86 -14.58 -3.81 -7.65
N VAL A 87 -14.06 -2.90 -6.83
CA VAL A 87 -14.65 -1.57 -6.65
C VAL A 87 -14.58 -0.73 -7.93
N ARG A 88 -13.43 -0.78 -8.62
CA ARG A 88 -13.17 0.03 -9.82
C ARG A 88 -14.03 -0.38 -11.02
N TYR A 89 -14.21 -1.66 -11.23
CA TYR A 89 -14.87 -2.20 -12.44
C TYR A 89 -16.28 -2.72 -12.21
N GLY A 90 -16.66 -3.01 -10.96
CA GLY A 90 -17.97 -3.52 -10.59
C GLY A 90 -18.19 -5.00 -10.94
N ASP A 91 -17.84 -5.41 -12.17
CA ASP A 91 -17.93 -6.81 -12.61
C ASP A 91 -16.71 -7.23 -13.43
N ILE A 92 -16.47 -8.54 -13.48
CA ILE A 92 -15.29 -9.10 -14.15
C ILE A 92 -15.34 -8.92 -15.68
N GLY A 93 -16.52 -8.90 -16.27
CA GLY A 93 -16.68 -8.67 -17.70
C GLY A 93 -16.27 -7.24 -18.10
N ALA A 94 -16.58 -6.24 -17.25
CA ALA A 94 -16.12 -4.86 -17.43
C ALA A 94 -14.60 -4.76 -17.38
N LEU A 95 -13.97 -5.45 -16.41
CA LEU A 95 -12.52 -5.53 -16.33
C LEU A 95 -11.91 -6.19 -17.58
N ASN A 96 -12.43 -7.36 -18.00
CA ASN A 96 -11.93 -8.05 -19.18
C ASN A 96 -11.99 -7.19 -20.44
N ARG A 97 -13.08 -6.45 -20.63
CA ARG A 97 -13.21 -5.49 -21.75
C ARG A 97 -12.19 -4.36 -21.63
N ALA A 98 -12.03 -3.77 -20.46
CA ALA A 98 -11.11 -2.65 -20.23
C ALA A 98 -9.64 -3.04 -20.41
N TRP A 99 -9.28 -4.26 -20.04
CA TRP A 99 -7.92 -4.78 -20.20
C TRP A 99 -7.67 -5.41 -21.59
N GLY A 100 -8.70 -5.57 -22.41
CA GLY A 100 -8.59 -6.21 -23.72
C GLY A 100 -8.27 -7.70 -23.64
N ASN A 101 -8.73 -8.39 -22.60
CA ASN A 101 -8.34 -9.77 -22.26
C ASN A 101 -8.85 -10.82 -23.26
N VAL A 102 -9.79 -10.47 -24.12
CA VAL A 102 -10.19 -11.34 -25.25
C VAL A 102 -9.00 -11.70 -26.16
N PHE A 103 -8.01 -10.81 -26.22
CA PHE A 103 -6.78 -11.06 -26.92
C PHE A 103 -6.00 -12.19 -26.25
N TRP A 104 -5.66 -13.24 -26.99
CA TRP A 104 -5.03 -14.48 -26.51
C TRP A 104 -5.83 -15.24 -25.44
N SER A 105 -7.15 -15.02 -25.37
CA SER A 105 -8.03 -15.73 -24.42
C SER A 105 -7.58 -15.61 -22.96
N MET A 106 -7.18 -14.38 -22.56
CA MET A 106 -6.71 -14.08 -21.19
C MET A 106 -7.85 -13.64 -20.27
N GLU A 107 -9.11 -13.89 -20.61
CA GLU A 107 -10.26 -13.49 -19.83
C GLU A 107 -10.32 -14.21 -18.49
N TYR A 108 -10.56 -13.46 -17.42
CA TYR A 108 -10.82 -13.99 -16.08
C TYR A 108 -12.32 -14.26 -15.89
N ARG A 109 -12.65 -15.26 -15.07
CA ARG A 109 -14.02 -15.60 -14.67
C ARG A 109 -14.45 -14.93 -13.37
N GLY A 110 -13.47 -14.51 -12.54
CA GLY A 110 -13.68 -13.82 -11.27
C GLY A 110 -12.45 -13.01 -10.86
N PHE A 111 -12.65 -12.05 -9.97
CA PHE A 111 -11.55 -11.25 -9.43
C PHE A 111 -10.55 -12.08 -8.62
N ASP A 112 -10.97 -13.20 -8.07
CA ASP A 112 -10.16 -14.15 -7.30
C ASP A 112 -9.14 -14.91 -8.15
N GLU A 113 -9.33 -14.96 -9.48
CA GLU A 113 -8.37 -15.53 -10.42
C GLU A 113 -7.21 -14.58 -10.77
N ILE A 114 -7.34 -13.28 -10.47
CA ILE A 114 -6.33 -12.29 -10.83
C ILE A 114 -5.14 -12.40 -9.88
N GLU A 115 -3.96 -12.60 -10.42
CA GLU A 115 -2.69 -12.56 -9.70
C GLU A 115 -2.00 -11.20 -9.84
N LEU A 116 -0.94 -10.96 -9.06
CA LEU A 116 -0.12 -9.77 -9.26
C LEU A 116 0.69 -9.89 -10.56
N PRO A 117 0.94 -8.76 -11.28
CA PRO A 117 1.56 -8.79 -12.61
C PRO A 117 3.07 -9.08 -12.51
N ARG A 118 3.41 -10.35 -12.29
CA ARG A 118 4.79 -10.85 -12.19
C ARG A 118 4.88 -12.29 -12.67
N HIS A 119 6.09 -12.74 -12.96
CA HIS A 119 6.40 -14.13 -13.33
C HIS A 119 5.64 -14.64 -14.57
N THR A 120 5.24 -13.73 -15.44
CA THR A 120 4.69 -14.08 -16.76
C THR A 120 5.81 -14.43 -17.73
N PRO A 121 5.61 -15.40 -18.66
CA PRO A 121 6.64 -15.78 -19.66
C PRO A 121 7.07 -14.64 -20.58
N THR A 122 6.15 -13.71 -20.84
CA THR A 122 6.37 -12.47 -21.57
C THR A 122 5.91 -11.29 -20.71
N ASP A 123 5.95 -10.07 -21.24
CA ASP A 123 5.46 -8.91 -20.52
C ASP A 123 3.99 -9.10 -20.13
N ALA A 124 3.66 -8.76 -18.88
CA ALA A 124 2.28 -8.78 -18.42
C ALA A 124 1.43 -7.76 -19.21
N ASN A 125 0.11 -7.99 -19.24
CA ASN A 125 -0.83 -7.07 -19.87
C ASN A 125 -0.60 -5.62 -19.38
N PRO A 126 -0.36 -4.64 -20.28
CA PRO A 126 -0.07 -3.26 -19.88
C PRO A 126 -1.15 -2.61 -19.05
N ALA A 127 -2.43 -2.95 -19.28
CA ALA A 127 -3.54 -2.43 -18.48
C ALA A 127 -3.52 -3.00 -17.05
N HIS A 128 -3.18 -4.29 -16.91
CA HIS A 128 -2.97 -4.93 -15.61
C HIS A 128 -1.83 -4.28 -14.82
N LEU A 129 -0.68 -4.07 -15.47
CA LEU A 129 0.46 -3.37 -14.87
C LEU A 129 0.09 -1.95 -14.43
N LEU A 130 -0.63 -1.20 -15.27
CA LEU A 130 -1.04 0.16 -14.99
C LEU A 130 -2.00 0.22 -13.80
N ASP A 131 -2.98 -0.68 -13.74
CA ASP A 131 -3.92 -0.73 -12.62
C ASP A 131 -3.26 -1.19 -11.33
N PHE A 132 -2.29 -2.10 -11.40
CA PHE A 132 -1.50 -2.44 -10.22
C PHE A 132 -0.71 -1.24 -9.68
N ARG A 133 -0.09 -0.44 -10.54
CA ARG A 133 0.58 0.80 -10.13
C ARG A 133 -0.38 1.83 -9.53
N ARG A 134 -1.57 1.98 -10.11
CA ARG A 134 -2.63 2.85 -9.55
C ARG A 134 -3.07 2.39 -8.17
N TYR A 135 -3.30 1.09 -8.01
CA TYR A 135 -3.60 0.50 -6.71
C TYR A 135 -2.51 0.80 -5.68
N GLN A 136 -1.23 0.62 -6.03
CA GLN A 136 -0.12 0.90 -5.13
C GLN A 136 -0.07 2.40 -4.75
N SER A 137 -0.34 3.30 -5.68
CA SER A 137 -0.44 4.73 -5.41
C SER A 137 -1.60 5.04 -4.43
N ASP A 138 -2.76 4.42 -4.64
CA ASP A 138 -3.91 4.59 -3.75
C ASP A 138 -3.65 3.98 -2.36
N GLU A 139 -2.85 2.91 -2.26
CA GLU A 139 -2.43 2.35 -0.97
C GLU A 139 -1.54 3.32 -0.19
N VAL A 140 -0.62 4.01 -0.84
CA VAL A 140 0.19 5.07 -0.21
C VAL A 140 -0.72 6.16 0.34
N ALA A 141 -1.67 6.63 -0.46
CA ALA A 141 -2.61 7.66 -0.03
C ALA A 141 -3.49 7.20 1.16
N ARG A 142 -3.99 5.97 1.11
CA ARG A 142 -4.80 5.38 2.20
C ARG A 142 -3.99 5.17 3.48
N PHE A 143 -2.76 4.72 3.37
CA PHE A 143 -1.87 4.53 4.52
C PHE A 143 -1.54 5.88 5.19
N HIS A 144 -1.26 6.90 4.38
CA HIS A 144 -1.05 8.27 4.88
C HIS A 144 -2.33 8.81 5.55
N ALA A 145 -3.48 8.71 4.88
CA ALA A 145 -4.76 9.20 5.39
C ALA A 145 -5.12 8.58 6.76
N ALA A 146 -4.89 7.27 6.94
CA ALA A 146 -5.17 6.60 8.20
C ALA A 146 -4.37 7.19 9.39
N GLN A 147 -3.13 7.60 9.17
CA GLN A 147 -2.33 8.28 10.20
C GLN A 147 -2.81 9.72 10.44
N VAL A 148 -3.17 10.45 9.38
CA VAL A 148 -3.73 11.80 9.47
C VAL A 148 -5.02 11.78 10.30
N ASP A 149 -5.92 10.83 10.02
CA ASP A 149 -7.19 10.68 10.72
C ASP A 149 -7.00 10.36 12.22
N ALA A 150 -5.94 9.62 12.57
CA ALA A 150 -5.58 9.37 13.95
C ALA A 150 -5.01 10.61 14.67
N ILE A 151 -4.29 11.48 13.96
CA ILE A 151 -3.65 12.67 14.55
C ILE A 151 -4.65 13.82 14.73
N ARG A 152 -5.47 14.11 13.73
CA ARG A 152 -6.30 15.30 13.66
C ARG A 152 -7.22 15.56 14.88
N PRO A 153 -7.88 14.55 15.47
CA PRO A 153 -8.74 14.77 16.64
C PRO A 153 -8.01 15.34 17.86
N HIS A 154 -6.70 15.09 17.98
CA HIS A 154 -5.88 15.46 19.12
C HIS A 154 -4.98 16.69 18.85
N ALA A 155 -4.86 17.09 17.61
CA ALA A 155 -4.00 18.20 17.19
C ALA A 155 -4.76 19.20 16.30
N PRO A 156 -5.88 19.79 16.80
CA PRO A 156 -6.68 20.72 16.00
C PRO A 156 -5.85 21.95 15.61
N GLY A 157 -5.95 22.34 14.35
CA GLY A 157 -5.27 23.52 13.82
C GLY A 157 -3.75 23.34 13.59
N ARG A 158 -3.20 22.14 13.79
CA ARG A 158 -1.81 21.83 13.44
C ARG A 158 -1.75 21.30 12.01
N ASP A 159 -0.70 21.68 11.29
CA ASP A 159 -0.41 21.12 9.97
C ASP A 159 0.00 19.66 10.09
N VAL A 160 -0.50 18.84 9.15
CA VAL A 160 -0.05 17.46 8.97
C VAL A 160 0.53 17.36 7.57
N LEU A 161 1.77 16.97 7.47
CA LEU A 161 2.55 16.98 6.24
C LEU A 161 3.27 15.64 6.04
N HIS A 162 3.78 15.43 4.84
CA HIS A 162 4.64 14.31 4.47
C HIS A 162 5.77 14.82 3.58
N ASN A 163 6.96 14.23 3.73
CA ASN A 163 8.08 14.51 2.83
C ASN A 163 8.17 13.41 1.76
N PHE A 164 8.28 13.82 0.51
CA PHE A 164 8.51 12.91 -0.61
C PHE A 164 9.99 12.90 -1.01
N MET A 165 10.45 11.76 -1.54
CA MET A 165 11.70 11.73 -2.29
C MET A 165 11.53 12.53 -3.58
N GLY A 166 12.54 13.30 -3.96
CA GLY A 166 12.57 13.98 -5.26
C GLY A 166 12.88 13.05 -6.44
N PHE A 167 12.99 11.75 -6.18
CA PHE A 167 13.42 10.74 -7.15
C PHE A 167 12.78 9.39 -6.83
N PHE A 168 12.13 8.76 -7.82
CA PHE A 168 11.51 7.44 -7.74
C PHE A 168 12.08 6.51 -8.81
#